data_a6a95fb3625fabbe165441a0d5ea84c7
#
_entry.id   a6a95fb3625fabbe165441a0d5ea84c7
#
_cell.length_a   1.000
_cell.length_b   1.000
_cell.length_c   1.000
_cell.angle_alpha   90.00
_cell.angle_beta   90.00
_cell.angle_gamma   90.00
#
_symmetry.space_group_name_H-M   'P 1'
#
loop_
_entity.id
_entity.type
_entity.pdbx_description
1 polymer ?
#
loop_
_entity_poly.entity_id
_entity_poly.type
_entity_poly.pdbx_seq_one_letter_code
_entity_poly.pdbx_strand_id
1 'polypeptide(L)'
;GTGTDPVQGEVQILDPDNNDITTNNASDNNHISLSAENQPQRIRLSRMDEMDETTAYMELIRENIDYDIMMSDKKWSDREMYDELYELICDVVCVPRKTIRIAGEDYPYNLVKSKFLKLNSQHLEYVIGCMKNNTTKVSNIKAYLTTALYNAPNTINHYYTAEVNHDMYGTIYPEE
;
A
#
# COMPACT_ATOMS: atom_id res chain seq x y z
N GLY A 1 -9.01 50.17 56.34
CA GLY A 1 -7.88 50.97 55.91
C GLY A 1 -7.25 50.39 54.65
N THR A 2 -7.14 51.28 53.71
CA THR A 2 -6.13 51.53 52.68
C THR A 2 -5.79 50.31 51.78
N GLY A 3 -6.21 50.19 50.57
CA GLY A 3 -6.10 51.14 49.45
C GLY A 3 -4.75 51.07 48.79
N THR A 4 -4.68 50.46 47.59
CA THR A 4 -3.94 51.04 46.45
C THR A 4 -4.17 50.20 45.22
N ASP A 5 -4.68 50.90 44.23
CA ASP A 5 -4.91 50.52 42.84
C ASP A 5 -3.65 50.62 41.99
N PRO A 6 -3.75 50.53 40.70
CA PRO A 6 -3.03 49.63 39.78
C PRO A 6 -2.00 50.38 38.93
N VAL A 7 -1.22 49.60 38.21
CA VAL A 7 -0.43 50.18 37.09
C VAL A 7 -0.72 49.41 35.82
N GLN A 8 -1.39 50.08 34.93
CA GLN A 8 -1.49 49.74 33.50
C GLN A 8 -0.12 49.79 32.87
N GLY A 9 0.24 48.75 32.17
CA GLY A 9 1.39 48.72 31.24
C GLY A 9 0.86 48.49 29.83
N GLU A 10 0.79 49.59 29.10
CA GLU A 10 0.46 49.70 27.67
C GLU A 10 1.65 49.11 26.88
N VAL A 11 1.40 48.10 26.05
CA VAL A 11 2.40 47.63 25.11
C VAL A 11 2.03 48.10 23.72
N GLN A 12 2.82 49.00 23.20
CA GLN A 12 2.76 49.59 21.86
C GLN A 12 3.07 48.54 20.80
N ILE A 13 2.19 48.46 19.81
CA ILE A 13 2.40 47.79 18.55
C ILE A 13 3.34 48.67 17.70
N LEU A 14 4.45 48.14 17.27
CA LEU A 14 5.31 48.74 16.27
C LEU A 14 5.22 47.92 14.99
N ASP A 15 4.58 48.46 13.98
CA ASP A 15 4.78 48.09 12.58
C ASP A 15 6.16 48.56 12.13
N PRO A 16 6.88 47.84 11.31
CA PRO A 16 7.86 48.43 10.43
C PRO A 16 7.46 48.31 8.97
N ASP A 17 7.35 49.49 8.42
CA ASP A 17 7.28 49.82 6.99
C ASP A 17 8.47 49.27 6.19
N ASN A 18 8.13 48.74 5.04
CA ASN A 18 8.61 49.00 3.68
C ASN A 18 10.09 49.43 3.56
N ASN A 19 10.86 48.63 2.84
CA ASN A 19 11.95 49.15 2.03
C ASN A 19 12.18 48.32 0.76
N ASP A 20 11.76 48.92 -0.36
CA ASP A 20 12.21 48.64 -1.71
C ASP A 20 13.76 48.80 -1.80
N ILE A 21 14.43 47.78 -2.30
CA ILE A 21 15.67 47.95 -3.04
C ILE A 21 15.71 46.99 -4.22
N THR A 22 15.45 47.53 -5.40
CA THR A 22 15.93 47.05 -6.68
C THR A 22 17.45 47.07 -6.74
N THR A 23 18.10 45.98 -7.20
CA THR A 23 19.11 45.97 -8.28
C THR A 23 19.68 44.62 -8.57
N ASN A 24 19.39 44.11 -9.79
CA ASN A 24 20.32 43.63 -10.82
C ASN A 24 21.37 42.52 -10.54
N ASN A 25 21.21 41.48 -11.39
CA ASN A 25 22.26 40.74 -12.11
C ASN A 25 23.25 39.88 -11.33
N ALA A 26 23.05 38.59 -11.48
CA ALA A 26 24.07 37.78 -12.16
C ALA A 26 23.47 36.39 -12.49
N SER A 27 23.58 36.05 -13.74
CA SER A 27 23.57 34.73 -14.35
C SER A 27 24.31 33.74 -13.47
N ASP A 28 23.64 32.67 -13.03
CA ASP A 28 24.28 31.38 -12.87
C ASP A 28 23.24 30.30 -13.19
N ASN A 29 23.45 29.77 -14.39
CA ASN A 29 22.86 28.55 -14.89
C ASN A 29 23.25 27.38 -13.98
N ASN A 30 22.46 27.10 -12.96
CA ASN A 30 22.51 25.79 -12.33
C ASN A 30 21.41 24.95 -12.94
N HIS A 31 21.75 24.34 -14.07
CA HIS A 31 21.00 23.26 -14.70
C HIS A 31 21.00 22.08 -13.72
N ILE A 32 20.06 22.08 -12.78
CA ILE A 32 19.73 20.87 -12.05
C ILE A 32 19.07 19.95 -13.06
N SER A 33 19.85 19.04 -13.58
CA SER A 33 19.41 17.86 -14.31
C SER A 33 18.50 17.09 -13.34
N LEU A 34 17.21 17.31 -13.42
CA LEU A 34 16.20 16.47 -12.78
C LEU A 34 16.27 15.12 -13.46
N SER A 35 16.93 14.20 -12.76
CA SER A 35 17.07 12.80 -13.09
C SER A 35 15.73 12.21 -13.55
N ALA A 36 15.79 11.43 -14.61
CA ALA A 36 14.69 10.82 -15.34
C ALA A 36 13.84 9.78 -14.53
N GLU A 37 13.91 9.77 -13.21
CA GLU A 37 13.25 8.76 -12.36
C GLU A 37 11.77 9.06 -12.04
N ASN A 38 11.24 10.24 -12.42
CA ASN A 38 9.85 10.60 -12.13
C ASN A 38 8.90 10.51 -13.35
N GLN A 39 9.37 10.05 -14.50
CA GLN A 39 8.52 9.95 -15.70
C GLN A 39 7.45 8.84 -15.66
N PRO A 40 7.68 7.64 -15.11
CA PRO A 40 6.64 6.61 -15.12
C PRO A 40 5.42 6.95 -14.26
N GLN A 41 5.57 7.70 -13.19
CA GLN A 41 4.43 8.08 -12.33
C GLN A 41 3.57 9.21 -12.95
N ARG A 42 4.18 10.15 -13.64
CA ARG A 42 3.43 11.22 -14.36
C ARG A 42 2.63 10.69 -15.54
N ILE A 43 3.19 9.74 -16.27
CA ILE A 43 2.51 9.07 -17.40
C ILE A 43 1.36 8.20 -16.90
N ARG A 44 1.51 7.55 -15.72
CA ARG A 44 0.44 6.77 -15.07
C ARG A 44 -0.73 7.67 -14.66
N LEU A 45 -0.48 8.83 -14.05
CA LEU A 45 -1.53 9.77 -13.63
C LEU A 45 -2.28 10.36 -14.83
N SER A 46 -1.60 10.69 -15.94
CA SER A 46 -2.28 11.24 -17.13
C SER A 46 -3.13 10.20 -17.88
N ARG A 47 -2.78 8.90 -17.80
CA ARG A 47 -3.64 7.81 -18.31
C ARG A 47 -4.87 7.58 -17.46
N MET A 48 -4.81 7.83 -16.14
CA MET A 48 -5.97 7.72 -15.26
C MET A 48 -7.05 8.76 -15.55
N ASP A 49 -6.70 9.93 -16.11
CA ASP A 49 -7.67 10.96 -16.49
C ASP A 49 -8.49 10.59 -17.73
N GLU A 50 -8.03 9.65 -18.57
CA GLU A 50 -8.70 9.21 -19.80
C GLU A 50 -9.51 7.91 -19.63
N MET A 51 -9.35 7.21 -18.49
CA MET A 51 -9.99 5.93 -18.23
C MET A 51 -11.00 6.06 -17.11
N ASP A 52 -12.08 5.27 -17.18
CA ASP A 52 -12.94 5.06 -16.03
C ASP A 52 -12.11 4.63 -14.81
N GLU A 53 -12.38 5.23 -13.66
CA GLU A 53 -11.61 5.01 -12.42
C GLU A 53 -11.50 3.51 -12.07
N THR A 54 -12.57 2.77 -12.29
CA THR A 54 -12.60 1.31 -12.06
C THR A 54 -11.60 0.58 -12.95
N THR A 55 -11.59 0.89 -14.23
CA THR A 55 -10.67 0.29 -15.21
C THR A 55 -9.23 0.63 -14.87
N ALA A 56 -8.95 1.87 -14.46
CA ALA A 56 -7.62 2.30 -14.04
C ALA A 56 -7.11 1.52 -12.82
N TYR A 57 -7.99 1.25 -11.83
CA TYR A 57 -7.61 0.41 -10.69
C TYR A 57 -7.38 -1.04 -11.08
N MET A 58 -8.20 -1.60 -11.96
CA MET A 58 -8.02 -2.99 -12.43
C MET A 58 -6.68 -3.16 -13.17
N GLU A 59 -6.30 -2.21 -14.03
CA GLU A 59 -5.00 -2.23 -14.69
C GLU A 59 -3.83 -2.08 -13.72
N LEU A 60 -3.95 -1.15 -12.76
CA LEU A 60 -2.92 -0.97 -11.73
C LEU A 60 -2.72 -2.25 -10.91
N ILE A 61 -3.81 -2.94 -10.55
CA ILE A 61 -3.74 -4.21 -9.84
C ILE A 61 -3.04 -5.26 -10.70
N ARG A 62 -3.42 -5.40 -11.98
CA ARG A 62 -2.79 -6.36 -12.92
C ARG A 62 -1.29 -6.13 -13.04
N GLU A 63 -0.87 -4.87 -13.16
CA GLU A 63 0.56 -4.52 -13.21
C GLU A 63 1.27 -4.89 -11.90
N ASN A 64 0.69 -4.56 -10.75
CA ASN A 64 1.32 -4.79 -9.46
C ASN A 64 1.53 -6.28 -9.16
N ILE A 65 0.60 -7.13 -9.59
CA ILE A 65 0.65 -8.57 -9.35
C ILE A 65 1.26 -9.35 -10.53
N ASP A 66 1.83 -8.69 -11.53
CA ASP A 66 2.39 -9.34 -12.72
C ASP A 66 1.40 -10.29 -13.42
N TYR A 67 0.09 -9.94 -13.42
CA TYR A 67 -1.00 -10.84 -13.78
C TYR A 67 -0.80 -11.50 -15.15
N ASP A 68 -0.45 -10.74 -16.18
CA ASP A 68 -0.31 -11.27 -17.54
C ASP A 68 0.87 -12.23 -17.67
N ILE A 69 1.95 -11.98 -16.92
CA ILE A 69 3.12 -12.86 -16.85
C ILE A 69 2.73 -14.18 -16.17
N MET A 70 2.11 -14.10 -15.01
CA MET A 70 1.68 -15.27 -14.25
C MET A 70 0.67 -16.12 -15.00
N MET A 71 -0.27 -15.47 -15.73
CA MET A 71 -1.29 -16.16 -16.52
C MET A 71 -0.80 -16.68 -17.87
N SER A 72 0.42 -16.34 -18.28
CA SER A 72 1.01 -16.83 -19.55
C SER A 72 1.34 -18.32 -19.51
N ASP A 73 1.71 -18.87 -18.36
CA ASP A 73 2.00 -20.30 -18.21
C ASP A 73 0.72 -21.11 -18.02
N LYS A 74 0.26 -21.71 -19.12
CA LYS A 74 -0.95 -22.55 -19.12
C LYS A 74 -0.84 -23.83 -18.32
N LYS A 75 0.35 -24.25 -17.94
CA LYS A 75 0.63 -25.49 -17.18
C LYS A 75 0.73 -25.24 -15.69
N TRP A 76 0.76 -24.00 -15.28
CA TRP A 76 0.85 -23.64 -13.87
C TRP A 76 -0.42 -24.05 -13.12
N SER A 77 -0.26 -24.88 -12.09
CA SER A 77 -1.39 -25.50 -11.36
C SER A 77 -2.23 -24.49 -10.56
N ASP A 78 -1.66 -23.36 -10.19
CA ASP A 78 -2.28 -22.38 -9.30
C ASP A 78 -2.96 -21.23 -10.05
N ARG A 79 -2.99 -21.33 -11.36
CA ARG A 79 -3.53 -20.32 -12.24
C ARG A 79 -4.96 -19.90 -11.90
N GLU A 80 -5.85 -20.87 -11.65
CA GLU A 80 -7.24 -20.59 -11.29
C GLU A 80 -7.35 -19.85 -9.97
N MET A 81 -6.59 -20.27 -8.95
CA MET A 81 -6.57 -19.59 -7.67
C MET A 81 -5.97 -18.19 -7.76
N TYR A 82 -4.98 -17.99 -8.61
CA TYR A 82 -4.38 -16.67 -8.85
C TYR A 82 -5.40 -15.70 -9.47
N ASP A 83 -6.18 -16.18 -10.43
CA ASP A 83 -7.27 -15.44 -11.07
C ASP A 83 -8.36 -15.07 -10.05
N GLU A 84 -8.79 -16.03 -9.22
CA GLU A 84 -9.74 -15.78 -8.13
C GLU A 84 -9.23 -14.71 -7.14
N LEU A 85 -7.93 -14.71 -6.82
CA LEU A 85 -7.34 -13.69 -5.95
C LEU A 85 -7.32 -12.32 -6.63
N TYR A 86 -7.03 -12.25 -7.93
CA TYR A 86 -7.13 -11.01 -8.69
C TYR A 86 -8.55 -10.44 -8.67
N GLU A 87 -9.55 -11.26 -8.96
CA GLU A 87 -10.96 -10.84 -8.91
C GLU A 87 -11.36 -10.36 -7.51
N LEU A 88 -10.92 -11.06 -6.47
CA LEU A 88 -11.18 -10.67 -5.08
C LEU A 88 -10.55 -9.31 -4.74
N ILE A 89 -9.33 -9.04 -5.23
CA ILE A 89 -8.67 -7.74 -5.05
C ILE A 89 -9.45 -6.65 -5.77
N CYS A 90 -9.89 -6.89 -6.99
CA CYS A 90 -10.74 -5.96 -7.76
C CYS A 90 -12.05 -5.67 -7.03
N ASP A 91 -12.73 -6.69 -6.51
CA ASP A 91 -13.96 -6.56 -5.70
C ASP A 91 -13.75 -5.66 -4.47
N VAL A 92 -12.61 -5.81 -3.80
CA VAL A 92 -12.27 -5.01 -2.61
C VAL A 92 -11.94 -3.56 -2.99
N VAL A 93 -11.18 -3.35 -4.05
CA VAL A 93 -10.66 -2.03 -4.43
C VAL A 93 -11.69 -1.20 -5.20
N CYS A 94 -12.42 -1.82 -6.15
CA CYS A 94 -13.27 -1.10 -7.09
C CYS A 94 -14.70 -0.91 -6.59
N VAL A 95 -15.14 -1.64 -5.54
CA VAL A 95 -16.50 -1.48 -5.00
C VAL A 95 -16.47 -0.70 -3.69
N PRO A 96 -16.80 0.60 -3.70
CA PRO A 96 -16.78 1.44 -2.49
C PRO A 96 -17.76 0.95 -1.44
N ARG A 97 -17.30 0.94 -0.18
CA ARG A 97 -18.08 0.51 1.00
C ARG A 97 -17.77 1.42 2.18
N LYS A 98 -18.56 1.36 3.23
CA LYS A 98 -18.24 2.08 4.45
C LYS A 98 -17.08 1.41 5.19
N THR A 99 -17.18 0.10 5.36
CA THR A 99 -16.20 -0.74 6.04
C THR A 99 -16.04 -2.07 5.33
N ILE A 100 -14.92 -2.73 5.58
CA ILE A 100 -14.65 -4.11 5.16
C ILE A 100 -14.28 -4.90 6.41
N ARG A 101 -14.88 -6.09 6.54
CA ARG A 101 -14.65 -6.97 7.68
C ARG A 101 -13.40 -7.82 7.46
N ILE A 102 -12.43 -7.69 8.37
CA ILE A 102 -11.18 -8.44 8.37
C ILE A 102 -11.03 -9.13 9.73
N ALA A 103 -10.90 -10.44 9.73
CA ALA A 103 -10.73 -11.25 10.95
C ALA A 103 -11.79 -10.96 12.05
N GLY A 104 -13.02 -10.61 11.64
CA GLY A 104 -14.11 -10.30 12.58
C GLY A 104 -14.25 -8.83 12.97
N GLU A 105 -13.28 -7.99 12.64
CA GLU A 105 -13.27 -6.55 12.91
C GLU A 105 -13.59 -5.73 11.66
N ASP A 106 -14.28 -4.60 11.82
CA ASP A 106 -14.67 -3.71 10.74
C ASP A 106 -13.64 -2.59 10.55
N TYR A 107 -12.95 -2.59 9.41
CA TYR A 107 -11.95 -1.59 9.05
C TYR A 107 -12.50 -0.58 8.03
N PRO A 108 -12.10 0.70 8.11
CA PRO A 108 -12.47 1.70 7.12
C PRO A 108 -12.06 1.27 5.71
N TYR A 109 -12.96 1.43 4.73
CA TYR A 109 -12.74 1.02 3.33
C TYR A 109 -11.41 1.55 2.75
N ASN A 110 -11.14 2.86 2.92
CA ASN A 110 -9.94 3.47 2.36
C ASN A 110 -8.64 2.88 2.93
N LEU A 111 -8.65 2.45 4.19
CA LEU A 111 -7.50 1.78 4.81
C LEU A 111 -7.26 0.41 4.15
N VAL A 112 -8.32 -0.38 3.98
CA VAL A 112 -8.21 -1.69 3.34
C VAL A 112 -7.81 -1.54 1.88
N LYS A 113 -8.49 -0.66 1.12
CA LYS A 113 -8.15 -0.33 -0.27
C LYS A 113 -6.68 0.03 -0.43
N SER A 114 -6.13 0.89 0.43
CA SER A 114 -4.73 1.30 0.35
C SER A 114 -3.73 0.16 0.56
N LYS A 115 -4.08 -0.84 1.37
CA LYS A 115 -3.27 -2.04 1.57
C LYS A 115 -3.36 -2.99 0.38
N PHE A 116 -4.56 -3.18 -0.17
CA PHE A 116 -4.78 -4.04 -1.33
C PHE A 116 -4.09 -3.51 -2.58
N LEU A 117 -4.01 -2.20 -2.76
CA LEU A 117 -3.26 -1.57 -3.86
C LEU A 117 -1.73 -1.73 -3.77
N LYS A 118 -1.21 -2.22 -2.64
CA LYS A 118 0.23 -2.51 -2.44
C LYS A 118 0.56 -3.99 -2.59
N LEU A 119 -0.43 -4.83 -2.85
CA LEU A 119 -0.20 -6.24 -3.10
C LEU A 119 0.59 -6.44 -4.39
N ASN A 120 1.46 -7.43 -4.40
CA ASN A 120 2.26 -7.84 -5.55
C ASN A 120 2.20 -9.37 -5.75
N SER A 121 2.81 -9.87 -6.81
CA SER A 121 2.84 -11.29 -7.15
C SER A 121 3.31 -12.18 -5.99
N GLN A 122 4.36 -11.78 -5.27
CA GLN A 122 4.90 -12.55 -4.13
C GLN A 122 3.87 -12.71 -3.00
N HIS A 123 3.07 -11.68 -2.73
CA HIS A 123 2.02 -11.75 -1.71
C HIS A 123 0.92 -12.76 -2.11
N LEU A 124 0.57 -12.81 -3.41
CA LEU A 124 -0.44 -13.77 -3.90
C LEU A 124 0.10 -15.19 -3.84
N GLU A 125 1.31 -15.43 -4.30
CA GLU A 125 1.98 -16.75 -4.20
C GLU A 125 2.07 -17.22 -2.74
N TYR A 126 2.43 -16.32 -1.82
CA TYR A 126 2.43 -16.59 -0.38
C TYR A 126 1.03 -17.02 0.12
N VAL A 127 -0.03 -16.29 -0.24
CA VAL A 127 -1.41 -16.63 0.16
C VAL A 127 -1.83 -17.99 -0.41
N ILE A 128 -1.49 -18.28 -1.66
CA ILE A 128 -1.73 -19.59 -2.31
C ILE A 128 -1.01 -20.70 -1.54
N GLY A 129 0.25 -20.48 -1.20
CA GLY A 129 1.04 -21.41 -0.39
C GLY A 129 0.40 -21.68 0.98
N CYS A 130 0.00 -20.64 1.69
CA CYS A 130 -0.74 -20.75 2.95
C CYS A 130 -2.04 -21.55 2.80
N MET A 131 -2.77 -21.32 1.72
CA MET A 131 -4.04 -22.03 1.45
C MET A 131 -3.82 -23.53 1.20
N LYS A 132 -2.78 -23.88 0.45
CA LYS A 132 -2.41 -25.29 0.18
C LYS A 132 -1.96 -26.02 1.44
N ASN A 133 -1.24 -25.35 2.30
CA ASN A 133 -0.72 -25.91 3.55
C ASN A 133 -1.76 -25.91 4.67
N ASN A 134 -2.94 -25.29 4.43
CA ASN A 134 -3.99 -25.27 5.43
C ASN A 134 -4.73 -26.60 5.50
N THR A 135 -4.59 -27.30 6.64
CA THR A 135 -5.27 -28.56 6.93
C THR A 135 -6.63 -28.40 7.60
N THR A 136 -7.01 -27.16 7.98
CA THR A 136 -8.27 -26.87 8.64
C THR A 136 -9.39 -26.56 7.63
N LYS A 137 -10.60 -27.01 7.95
CA LYS A 137 -11.77 -26.71 7.12
C LYS A 137 -12.10 -25.22 7.20
N VAL A 138 -11.98 -24.52 6.08
CA VAL A 138 -12.39 -23.12 5.95
C VAL A 138 -13.89 -23.07 5.61
N SER A 139 -14.69 -22.49 6.49
CA SER A 139 -16.14 -22.36 6.28
C SER A 139 -16.52 -21.20 5.37
N ASN A 140 -15.75 -20.12 5.38
CA ASN A 140 -15.94 -18.94 4.54
C ASN A 140 -14.61 -18.60 3.85
N ILE A 141 -14.43 -19.15 2.65
CA ILE A 141 -13.21 -19.01 1.87
C ILE A 141 -12.92 -17.54 1.49
N LYS A 142 -13.95 -16.79 1.09
CA LYS A 142 -13.81 -15.38 0.71
C LYS A 142 -13.31 -14.53 1.88
N ALA A 143 -13.88 -14.70 3.06
CA ALA A 143 -13.44 -13.99 4.27
C ALA A 143 -12.01 -14.37 4.68
N TYR A 144 -11.66 -15.66 4.56
CA TYR A 144 -10.32 -16.16 4.81
C TYR A 144 -9.29 -15.51 3.87
N LEU A 145 -9.53 -15.57 2.55
CA LEU A 145 -8.63 -15.01 1.55
C LEU A 145 -8.51 -13.48 1.67
N THR A 146 -9.61 -12.78 1.94
CA THR A 146 -9.58 -11.33 2.19
C THR A 146 -8.68 -10.99 3.40
N THR A 147 -8.79 -11.77 4.47
CA THR A 147 -7.95 -11.59 5.67
C THR A 147 -6.49 -11.94 5.39
N ALA A 148 -6.22 -13.02 4.66
CA ALA A 148 -4.88 -13.44 4.28
C ALA A 148 -4.19 -12.38 3.41
N LEU A 149 -4.85 -11.86 2.38
CA LEU A 149 -4.34 -10.77 1.52
C LEU A 149 -4.09 -9.49 2.31
N TYR A 150 -4.99 -9.11 3.22
CA TYR A 150 -4.83 -7.92 4.07
C TYR A 150 -3.57 -7.99 4.94
N ASN A 151 -3.24 -9.19 5.44
CA ASN A 151 -2.09 -9.41 6.31
C ASN A 151 -0.80 -9.76 5.56
N ALA A 152 -0.89 -10.24 4.32
CA ALA A 152 0.25 -10.72 3.54
C ALA A 152 1.47 -9.79 3.55
N PRO A 153 1.35 -8.44 3.34
CA PRO A 153 2.50 -7.55 3.37
C PRO A 153 3.25 -7.51 4.70
N ASN A 154 2.57 -7.83 5.80
CA ASN A 154 3.16 -7.83 7.14
C ASN A 154 3.72 -9.20 7.55
N THR A 155 3.18 -10.28 6.99
CA THR A 155 3.46 -11.65 7.46
C THR A 155 4.45 -12.41 6.57
N ILE A 156 4.57 -12.02 5.30
CA ILE A 156 5.40 -12.73 4.31
C ILE A 156 6.87 -12.87 4.73
N ASN A 157 7.46 -11.81 5.27
CA ASN A 157 8.87 -11.84 5.70
C ASN A 157 9.09 -12.78 6.90
N HIS A 158 8.14 -12.81 7.84
CA HIS A 158 8.21 -13.70 8.99
C HIS A 158 8.02 -15.16 8.59
N TYR A 159 7.15 -15.41 7.62
CA TYR A 159 6.91 -16.75 7.07
C TYR A 159 8.17 -17.32 6.43
N TYR A 160 8.78 -16.61 5.49
CA TYR A 160 10.01 -17.06 4.83
C TYR A 160 11.19 -17.19 5.80
N THR A 161 11.30 -16.31 6.80
CA THR A 161 12.33 -16.46 7.83
C THR A 161 12.12 -17.72 8.65
N ALA A 162 10.88 -18.04 9.00
CA ALA A 162 10.56 -19.26 9.74
C ALA A 162 10.82 -20.52 8.90
N GLU A 163 10.47 -20.51 7.61
CA GLU A 163 10.69 -21.61 6.68
C GLU A 163 12.19 -21.89 6.49
N VAL A 164 12.99 -20.84 6.23
CA VAL A 164 14.46 -20.96 6.13
C VAL A 164 15.06 -21.51 7.43
N ASN A 165 14.61 -21.02 8.59
CA ASN A 165 15.09 -21.52 9.88
C ASN A 165 14.72 -22.99 10.10
N HIS A 166 13.50 -23.39 9.70
CA HIS A 166 13.08 -24.80 9.77
C HIS A 166 13.96 -25.68 8.87
N ASP A 167 14.21 -25.26 7.62
CA ASP A 167 15.02 -26.02 6.66
C ASP A 167 16.48 -26.10 7.07
N MET A 168 17.03 -25.05 7.68
CA MET A 168 18.42 -25.03 8.13
C MET A 168 18.65 -25.75 9.45
N TYR A 169 17.69 -25.74 10.37
CA TYR A 169 17.86 -26.21 11.74
C TYR A 169 16.89 -27.34 12.14
N GLY A 170 15.81 -27.56 11.37
CA GLY A 170 14.79 -28.58 11.67
C GLY A 170 15.27 -30.04 11.56
N THR A 171 16.41 -30.26 10.90
CA THR A 171 16.96 -31.60 10.67
C THR A 171 17.92 -32.07 11.78
N ILE A 172 18.09 -31.31 12.87
CA ILE A 172 19.13 -31.61 13.90
C ILE A 172 18.61 -32.54 15.01
N TYR A 173 17.33 -32.87 15.03
CA TYR A 173 16.81 -33.84 15.99
C TYR A 173 16.41 -35.12 15.26
N PRO A 174 17.27 -36.20 15.29
CA PRO A 174 16.79 -37.52 14.90
C PRO A 174 15.77 -37.96 15.95
N GLU A 175 14.60 -38.40 15.49
CA GLU A 175 13.60 -39.06 16.34
C GLU A 175 14.23 -40.29 16.99
N GLU A 176 14.21 -40.35 18.34
CA GLU A 176 14.50 -41.56 19.10
C GLU A 176 13.31 -42.53 19.07
#